data_e87777e91eae2052e857d43c0deeffe1
#
_entry.id   e87777e91eae2052e857d43c0deeffe1
#
_cell.length_a   1.000
_cell.length_b   1.000
_cell.length_c   1.000
_cell.angle_alpha   90.00
_cell.angle_beta   90.00
_cell.angle_gamma   90.00
#
_symmetry.space_group_name_H-M   'P 1'
#
loop_
_entity.id
_entity.type
_entity.pdbx_description
1 polymer ?
#
loop_
_entity_poly.entity_id
_entity_poly.type
_entity_poly.pdbx_seq_one_letter_code
_entity_poly.pdbx_strand_id
1 'polypeptide(L)'
;MEIKFVLDFDGVLFNSAFEAYSVANHAVAGRPEFRQDVTYEEFLAFRGVVTDAWQYNRLYSKDHALPPTAISKFAPESDDWAFARDFFEARKTIMADPEWPKIMPAYDFFLLLKPLLLASPERFAILSTRNISSIRETLAFHHADVVTVYGQEDIRKHGSKLAVATAQHWLDRGKYLVVYVDDMNSHLEPFEGEIHLPLHADWGYDRGTPGSLSANQIHTIITSLLTIAERD
;
A
#
# COMPACT_ATOMS: atom_id res chain seq x y z
N MET A 1 21.66 -13.93 14.77
CA MET A 1 21.18 -12.74 14.04
C MET A 1 19.66 -12.83 13.95
N GLU A 2 18.94 -11.80 14.39
CA GLU A 2 17.48 -11.80 14.39
C GLU A 2 16.93 -11.50 12.99
N ILE A 3 15.88 -12.21 12.55
CA ILE A 3 15.24 -11.96 11.25
C ILE A 3 14.02 -11.06 11.45
N LYS A 4 13.94 -9.97 10.67
CA LYS A 4 12.83 -9.02 10.66
C LYS A 4 12.23 -8.92 9.27
N PHE A 5 10.92 -9.15 9.17
CA PHE A 5 10.16 -8.95 7.95
C PHE A 5 9.39 -7.63 8.04
N VAL A 6 9.69 -6.73 7.13
CA VAL A 6 9.01 -5.44 7.00
C VAL A 6 8.17 -5.48 5.73
N LEU A 7 6.89 -5.16 5.85
CA LEU A 7 5.92 -5.32 4.77
C LEU A 7 5.26 -3.98 4.50
N ASP A 8 5.17 -3.56 3.24
CA ASP A 8 4.20 -2.52 2.90
C ASP A 8 2.77 -3.05 3.01
N PHE A 9 1.82 -2.16 3.09
CA PHE A 9 0.40 -2.49 3.27
C PHE A 9 -0.37 -2.37 1.96
N ASP A 10 -0.35 -1.18 1.35
CA ASP A 10 -1.07 -0.87 0.12
C ASP A 10 -0.35 -1.50 -1.08
N GLY A 11 -1.04 -2.32 -1.88
CA GLY A 11 -0.43 -3.00 -3.02
C GLY A 11 0.31 -4.29 -2.67
N VAL A 12 0.70 -4.49 -1.40
CA VAL A 12 1.38 -5.72 -0.93
C VAL A 12 0.44 -6.66 -0.20
N LEU A 13 -0.21 -6.19 0.87
CA LEU A 13 -1.13 -7.00 1.67
C LEU A 13 -2.58 -6.83 1.20
N PHE A 14 -2.97 -5.60 0.85
CA PHE A 14 -4.34 -5.25 0.50
C PHE A 14 -4.43 -4.40 -0.78
N ASN A 15 -5.50 -4.63 -1.54
CA ASN A 15 -5.78 -3.90 -2.77
C ASN A 15 -6.48 -2.56 -2.47
N SER A 16 -5.72 -1.58 -2.05
CA SER A 16 -6.24 -0.23 -1.79
C SER A 16 -6.55 0.57 -3.06
N ALA A 17 -6.11 0.11 -4.23
CA ALA A 17 -6.58 0.70 -5.48
C ALA A 17 -8.08 0.45 -5.68
N PHE A 18 -8.59 -0.72 -5.26
CA PHE A 18 -10.02 -1.00 -5.33
C PHE A 18 -10.82 -0.17 -4.32
N GLU A 19 -10.28 0.08 -3.12
CA GLU A 19 -10.85 1.06 -2.18
C GLU A 19 -10.95 2.44 -2.83
N ALA A 20 -9.85 2.96 -3.37
CA ALA A 20 -9.82 4.28 -4.00
C ALA A 20 -10.78 4.38 -5.20
N TYR A 21 -10.90 3.32 -6.01
CA TYR A 21 -11.88 3.22 -7.09
C TYR A 21 -13.32 3.30 -6.57
N SER A 22 -13.64 2.54 -5.53
CA SER A 22 -14.97 2.53 -4.91
C SER A 22 -15.33 3.90 -4.33
N VAL A 23 -14.37 4.56 -3.68
CA VAL A 23 -14.52 5.92 -3.13
C VAL A 23 -14.74 6.94 -4.25
N ALA A 24 -13.95 6.89 -5.33
CA ALA A 24 -14.09 7.80 -6.46
C ALA A 24 -15.45 7.65 -7.13
N ASN A 25 -15.90 6.43 -7.40
CA ASN A 25 -17.24 6.16 -7.93
C ASN A 25 -18.35 6.70 -7.02
N HIS A 26 -18.20 6.55 -5.70
CA HIS A 26 -19.16 7.10 -4.74
C HIS A 26 -19.18 8.64 -4.79
N ALA A 27 -18.03 9.27 -4.89
CA ALA A 27 -17.90 10.72 -4.94
C ALA A 27 -18.55 11.35 -6.19
N VAL A 28 -18.58 10.63 -7.31
CA VAL A 28 -19.14 11.12 -8.58
C VAL A 28 -20.55 10.59 -8.88
N ALA A 29 -21.09 9.71 -8.03
CA ALA A 29 -22.37 9.03 -8.28
C ALA A 29 -23.52 10.02 -8.53
N GLY A 30 -24.22 9.85 -9.66
CA GLY A 30 -25.35 10.69 -10.06
C GLY A 30 -25.01 12.11 -10.53
N ARG A 31 -23.74 12.45 -10.67
CA ARG A 31 -23.24 13.75 -11.11
C ARG A 31 -22.99 13.72 -12.64
N PRO A 32 -23.78 14.46 -13.45
CA PRO A 32 -23.74 14.35 -14.92
C PRO A 32 -22.45 14.86 -15.56
N GLU A 33 -21.69 15.72 -14.88
CA GLU A 33 -20.41 16.24 -15.33
C GLU A 33 -19.28 15.20 -15.29
N PHE A 34 -19.50 14.07 -14.58
CA PHE A 34 -18.52 13.00 -14.48
C PHE A 34 -18.92 11.75 -15.28
N ARG A 35 -17.91 11.02 -15.69
CA ARG A 35 -18.05 9.66 -16.24
C ARG A 35 -18.57 8.73 -15.16
N GLN A 36 -19.62 7.98 -15.48
CA GLN A 36 -20.19 6.94 -14.61
C GLN A 36 -19.77 5.51 -15.06
N ASP A 37 -19.01 5.41 -16.15
CA ASP A 37 -18.63 4.19 -16.85
C ASP A 37 -17.15 3.85 -16.70
N VAL A 38 -16.42 4.55 -15.81
CA VAL A 38 -15.00 4.23 -15.52
C VAL A 38 -14.89 2.83 -14.97
N THR A 39 -14.13 1.98 -15.66
CA THR A 39 -13.88 0.61 -15.19
C THR A 39 -12.75 0.55 -14.17
N TYR A 40 -12.72 -0.53 -13.37
CA TYR A 40 -11.60 -0.73 -12.43
C TYR A 40 -10.26 -0.87 -13.17
N GLU A 41 -10.25 -1.47 -14.36
CA GLU A 41 -9.03 -1.61 -15.18
C GLU A 41 -8.49 -0.24 -15.62
N GLU A 42 -9.37 0.65 -16.11
CA GLU A 42 -8.99 2.04 -16.44
C GLU A 42 -8.45 2.78 -15.20
N PHE A 43 -9.12 2.63 -14.05
CA PHE A 43 -8.69 3.23 -12.80
C PHE A 43 -7.33 2.71 -12.35
N LEU A 44 -7.08 1.41 -12.45
CA LEU A 44 -5.82 0.78 -12.06
C LEU A 44 -4.66 1.26 -12.93
N ALA A 45 -4.87 1.41 -14.25
CA ALA A 45 -3.87 1.98 -15.16
C ALA A 45 -3.51 3.43 -14.77
N PHE A 46 -4.46 4.17 -14.18
CA PHE A 46 -4.26 5.52 -13.70
C PHE A 46 -3.56 5.56 -12.34
N ARG A 47 -3.84 4.57 -11.48
CA ARG A 47 -3.38 4.52 -10.08
C ARG A 47 -1.87 4.58 -9.93
N GLY A 48 -1.12 3.95 -10.84
CA GLY A 48 0.35 3.91 -10.81
C GLY A 48 1.04 5.29 -10.94
N VAL A 49 0.33 6.32 -11.42
CA VAL A 49 0.87 7.70 -11.59
C VAL A 49 0.23 8.71 -10.65
N VAL A 50 -0.78 8.30 -9.88
CA VAL A 50 -1.50 9.18 -8.94
C VAL A 50 -0.77 9.28 -7.62
N THR A 51 -0.46 10.49 -7.21
CA THR A 51 0.14 10.82 -5.92
C THR A 51 -0.83 11.55 -4.98
N ASP A 52 -1.91 12.11 -5.52
CA ASP A 52 -2.92 12.87 -4.76
C ASP A 52 -4.33 12.64 -5.34
N ALA A 53 -5.36 12.69 -4.49
CA ALA A 53 -6.75 12.40 -4.85
C ALA A 53 -7.32 13.32 -5.94
N TRP A 54 -6.88 14.59 -6.03
CA TRP A 54 -7.34 15.53 -7.07
C TRP A 54 -7.06 15.02 -8.49
N GLN A 55 -6.03 14.19 -8.65
CA GLN A 55 -5.62 13.67 -9.95
C GLN A 55 -6.66 12.70 -10.54
N TYR A 56 -7.47 12.04 -9.71
CA TYR A 56 -8.56 11.20 -10.19
C TYR A 56 -9.64 12.01 -10.92
N ASN A 57 -9.77 13.34 -10.65
CA ASN A 57 -10.64 14.20 -11.46
C ASN A 57 -10.33 14.08 -12.94
N ARG A 58 -9.06 13.93 -13.31
CA ARG A 58 -8.60 13.83 -14.71
C ARG A 58 -8.97 12.51 -15.38
N LEU A 59 -9.38 11.51 -14.63
CA LEU A 59 -9.96 10.27 -15.16
C LEU A 59 -11.49 10.36 -15.26
N TYR A 60 -12.14 10.98 -14.28
CA TYR A 60 -13.59 10.99 -14.16
C TYR A 60 -14.27 12.19 -14.86
N SER A 61 -13.62 13.33 -14.99
CA SER A 61 -14.19 14.50 -15.66
C SER A 61 -14.42 14.24 -17.14
N LYS A 62 -15.60 14.65 -17.67
CA LYS A 62 -15.88 14.58 -19.10
C LYS A 62 -15.14 15.67 -19.91
N ASP A 63 -14.93 16.82 -19.29
CA ASP A 63 -14.37 17.99 -19.97
C ASP A 63 -12.84 18.12 -19.79
N HIS A 64 -12.27 17.50 -18.74
CA HIS A 64 -10.88 17.66 -18.36
C HIS A 64 -10.10 16.33 -18.33
N ALA A 65 -10.58 15.30 -19.03
CA ALA A 65 -9.92 14.00 -19.08
C ALA A 65 -8.49 14.10 -19.64
N LEU A 66 -7.55 13.45 -18.94
CA LEU A 66 -6.14 13.38 -19.36
C LEU A 66 -5.66 11.93 -19.36
N PRO A 67 -4.75 11.56 -20.28
CA PRO A 67 -4.11 10.26 -20.20
C PRO A 67 -3.15 10.19 -18.98
N PRO A 68 -2.90 9.00 -18.40
CA PRO A 68 -2.01 8.83 -17.24
C PRO A 68 -0.65 9.52 -17.42
N THR A 69 -0.07 9.43 -18.60
CA THR A 69 1.26 10.01 -18.94
C THR A 69 1.33 11.53 -18.87
N ALA A 70 0.20 12.22 -18.83
CA ALA A 70 0.15 13.68 -18.79
C ALA A 70 -0.03 14.23 -17.36
N ILE A 71 -0.49 13.42 -16.40
CA ILE A 71 -0.92 13.87 -15.06
C ILE A 71 0.19 14.53 -14.26
N SER A 72 1.40 14.00 -14.27
CA SER A 72 2.53 14.54 -13.52
C SER A 72 2.96 15.94 -13.95
N LYS A 73 2.47 16.41 -15.10
CA LYS A 73 2.83 17.71 -15.69
C LYS A 73 1.81 18.82 -15.39
N PHE A 74 0.69 18.46 -14.76
CA PHE A 74 -0.39 19.40 -14.50
C PHE A 74 -0.36 19.90 -13.04
N ALA A 75 -0.57 21.21 -12.89
CA ALA A 75 -0.93 21.79 -11.60
C ALA A 75 -2.45 21.68 -11.40
N PRO A 76 -2.92 21.43 -10.16
CA PRO A 76 -4.35 21.32 -9.88
C PRO A 76 -5.08 22.65 -10.07
N GLU A 77 -6.27 22.58 -10.62
CA GLU A 77 -7.22 23.69 -10.77
C GLU A 77 -8.29 23.66 -9.66
N SER A 78 -9.21 24.64 -9.64
CA SER A 78 -10.27 24.73 -8.62
C SER A 78 -11.15 23.46 -8.58
N ASP A 79 -11.48 22.91 -9.75
CA ASP A 79 -12.36 21.74 -9.88
C ASP A 79 -11.66 20.45 -9.44
N ASP A 80 -10.35 20.38 -9.61
CA ASP A 80 -9.55 19.27 -9.08
C ASP A 80 -9.57 19.25 -7.55
N TRP A 81 -9.41 20.41 -6.93
CA TRP A 81 -9.51 20.53 -5.46
C TRP A 81 -10.93 20.27 -4.95
N ALA A 82 -11.96 20.67 -5.71
CA ALA A 82 -13.34 20.35 -5.38
C ALA A 82 -13.58 18.83 -5.42
N PHE A 83 -13.10 18.16 -6.47
CA PHE A 83 -13.14 16.70 -6.55
C PHE A 83 -12.41 16.02 -5.39
N ALA A 84 -11.18 16.47 -5.06
CA ALA A 84 -10.41 15.90 -3.95
C ALA A 84 -11.16 16.01 -2.61
N ARG A 85 -11.80 17.14 -2.35
CA ARG A 85 -12.64 17.32 -1.16
C ARG A 85 -13.81 16.32 -1.15
N ASP A 86 -14.52 16.19 -2.27
CA ASP A 86 -15.66 15.29 -2.41
C ASP A 86 -15.22 13.80 -2.27
N PHE A 87 -14.05 13.46 -2.81
CA PHE A 87 -13.41 12.16 -2.62
C PHE A 87 -13.15 11.85 -1.14
N PHE A 88 -12.55 12.78 -0.38
CA PHE A 88 -12.27 12.56 1.03
C PHE A 88 -13.54 12.52 1.89
N GLU A 89 -14.58 13.29 1.56
CA GLU A 89 -15.89 13.20 2.24
C GLU A 89 -16.59 11.86 1.94
N ALA A 90 -16.54 11.39 0.69
CA ALA A 90 -17.03 10.08 0.31
C ALA A 90 -16.29 8.97 1.07
N ARG A 91 -14.96 9.06 1.14
CA ARG A 91 -14.11 8.13 1.89
C ARG A 91 -14.48 8.08 3.36
N LYS A 92 -14.63 9.24 3.99
CA LYS A 92 -15.05 9.36 5.39
C LYS A 92 -16.43 8.73 5.63
N THR A 93 -17.37 8.92 4.71
CA THR A 93 -18.70 8.31 4.77
C THR A 93 -18.62 6.79 4.69
N ILE A 94 -17.83 6.26 3.74
CA ILE A 94 -17.62 4.82 3.57
C ILE A 94 -16.95 4.22 4.80
N MET A 95 -15.91 4.86 5.32
CA MET A 95 -15.16 4.39 6.50
C MET A 95 -15.94 4.49 7.82
N ALA A 96 -17.09 5.16 7.84
CA ALA A 96 -17.99 5.14 9.00
C ALA A 96 -18.74 3.79 9.14
N ASP A 97 -18.82 2.99 8.08
CA ASP A 97 -19.36 1.62 8.13
C ASP A 97 -18.27 0.68 8.68
N PRO A 98 -18.51 -0.10 9.76
CA PRO A 98 -17.55 -1.10 10.24
C PRO A 98 -17.13 -2.16 9.21
N GLU A 99 -17.95 -2.36 8.17
CA GLU A 99 -17.68 -3.31 7.08
C GLU A 99 -16.85 -2.70 5.94
N TRP A 100 -16.43 -1.44 6.05
CA TRP A 100 -15.66 -0.76 5.00
C TRP A 100 -14.40 -1.52 4.55
N PRO A 101 -13.70 -2.33 5.38
CA PRO A 101 -12.54 -3.06 4.90
C PRO A 101 -12.85 -4.06 3.78
N LYS A 102 -14.13 -4.41 3.57
CA LYS A 102 -14.55 -5.28 2.45
C LYS A 102 -14.25 -4.69 1.08
N ILE A 103 -14.21 -3.35 0.95
CA ILE A 103 -13.84 -2.68 -0.31
C ILE A 103 -12.34 -2.58 -0.52
N MET A 104 -11.54 -3.14 0.39
CA MET A 104 -10.08 -3.26 0.26
C MET A 104 -9.70 -4.75 0.37
N PRO A 105 -9.94 -5.55 -0.69
CA PRO A 105 -9.72 -6.98 -0.64
C PRO A 105 -8.28 -7.34 -0.37
N ALA A 106 -8.08 -8.37 0.43
CA ALA A 106 -6.77 -8.93 0.69
C ALA A 106 -6.19 -9.58 -0.57
N TYR A 107 -4.90 -9.40 -0.82
CA TYR A 107 -4.19 -10.20 -1.82
C TYR A 107 -3.94 -11.62 -1.31
N ASP A 108 -3.74 -12.56 -2.24
CA ASP A 108 -3.39 -13.94 -1.92
C ASP A 108 -2.16 -14.03 -1.02
N PHE A 109 -1.22 -13.13 -1.19
CA PHE A 109 -0.03 -13.04 -0.35
C PHE A 109 -0.38 -12.84 1.14
N PHE A 110 -1.33 -11.95 1.46
CA PHE A 110 -1.78 -11.78 2.84
C PHE A 110 -2.40 -13.07 3.39
N LEU A 111 -3.21 -13.76 2.58
CA LEU A 111 -3.86 -15.00 3.01
C LEU A 111 -2.83 -16.11 3.31
N LEU A 112 -1.79 -16.22 2.49
CA LEU A 112 -0.66 -17.12 2.70
C LEU A 112 0.15 -16.74 3.95
N LEU A 113 0.36 -15.44 4.15
CA LEU A 113 1.22 -14.92 5.22
C LEU A 113 0.54 -14.90 6.59
N LYS A 114 -0.78 -14.76 6.64
CA LYS A 114 -1.55 -14.59 7.88
C LYS A 114 -1.23 -15.63 8.97
N PRO A 115 -1.12 -16.94 8.69
CA PRO A 115 -0.72 -17.91 9.71
C PRO A 115 0.64 -17.60 10.34
N LEU A 116 1.61 -17.12 9.57
CA LEU A 116 2.94 -16.76 10.04
C LEU A 116 2.91 -15.47 10.89
N LEU A 117 2.11 -14.47 10.49
CA LEU A 117 1.89 -13.26 11.28
C LEU A 117 1.32 -13.57 12.66
N LEU A 118 0.40 -14.53 12.74
CA LEU A 118 -0.21 -14.95 14.01
C LEU A 118 0.73 -15.79 14.87
N ALA A 119 1.59 -16.60 14.26
CA ALA A 119 2.50 -17.48 14.96
C ALA A 119 3.74 -16.76 15.53
N SER A 120 4.24 -15.73 14.85
CA SER A 120 5.49 -15.02 15.22
C SER A 120 5.37 -13.51 14.96
N PRO A 121 4.39 -12.81 15.56
CA PRO A 121 4.09 -11.41 15.25
C PRO A 121 5.27 -10.47 15.52
N GLU A 122 6.13 -10.80 16.47
CA GLU A 122 7.33 -10.02 16.81
C GLU A 122 8.36 -9.94 15.69
N ARG A 123 8.33 -10.90 14.77
CA ARG A 123 9.23 -10.93 13.59
C ARG A 123 8.74 -10.06 12.45
N PHE A 124 7.49 -9.60 12.49
CA PHE A 124 6.88 -8.83 11.43
C PHE A 124 6.63 -7.38 11.85
N ALA A 125 6.72 -6.48 10.90
CA ALA A 125 6.28 -5.09 11.02
C ALA A 125 5.65 -4.63 9.71
N ILE A 126 4.64 -3.77 9.81
CA ILE A 126 4.10 -3.05 8.65
C ILE A 126 4.72 -1.66 8.62
N LEU A 127 5.15 -1.21 7.44
CA LEU A 127 5.71 0.12 7.18
C LEU A 127 5.05 0.70 5.93
N SER A 128 4.07 1.59 6.11
CA SER A 128 3.22 2.07 5.03
C SER A 128 2.99 3.58 5.09
N THR A 129 2.71 4.19 3.94
CA THR A 129 2.27 5.59 3.84
C THR A 129 0.81 5.81 4.26
N ARG A 130 0.06 4.74 4.53
CA ARG A 130 -1.31 4.77 5.06
C ARG A 130 -1.31 5.15 6.55
N ASN A 131 -2.38 5.81 7.03
CA ASN A 131 -2.54 6.10 8.45
C ASN A 131 -2.72 4.83 9.29
N ILE A 132 -2.20 4.86 10.52
CA ILE A 132 -2.16 3.71 11.43
C ILE A 132 -3.56 3.17 11.73
N SER A 133 -4.55 4.06 11.97
CA SER A 133 -5.91 3.60 12.33
C SER A 133 -6.53 2.75 11.23
N SER A 134 -6.45 3.20 9.97
CA SER A 134 -6.97 2.45 8.83
C SER A 134 -6.29 1.09 8.64
N ILE A 135 -4.96 1.00 8.87
CA ILE A 135 -4.23 -0.26 8.85
C ILE A 135 -4.74 -1.20 9.94
N ARG A 136 -4.86 -0.70 11.18
CA ARG A 136 -5.32 -1.47 12.34
C ARG A 136 -6.76 -1.97 12.16
N GLU A 137 -7.67 -1.12 11.70
CA GLU A 137 -9.07 -1.49 11.42
C GLU A 137 -9.16 -2.61 10.39
N THR A 138 -8.38 -2.52 9.30
CA THR A 138 -8.35 -3.56 8.28
C THR A 138 -7.77 -4.86 8.83
N LEU A 139 -6.65 -4.81 9.56
CA LEU A 139 -6.07 -6.00 10.17
C LEU A 139 -7.00 -6.64 11.20
N ALA A 140 -7.70 -5.84 12.02
CA ALA A 140 -8.68 -6.32 12.99
C ALA A 140 -9.86 -6.99 12.30
N PHE A 141 -10.39 -6.41 11.22
CA PHE A 141 -11.43 -7.02 10.39
C PHE A 141 -11.03 -8.41 9.87
N HIS A 142 -9.76 -8.56 9.51
CA HIS A 142 -9.20 -9.84 9.08
C HIS A 142 -8.63 -10.70 10.22
N HIS A 143 -8.86 -10.35 11.49
CA HIS A 143 -8.34 -11.05 12.67
C HIS A 143 -6.81 -11.25 12.62
N ALA A 144 -6.07 -10.21 12.27
CA ALA A 144 -4.62 -10.19 12.13
C ALA A 144 -3.95 -8.95 12.73
N ASP A 145 -4.63 -8.19 13.60
CA ASP A 145 -4.05 -7.00 14.27
C ASP A 145 -3.16 -7.42 15.45
N VAL A 146 -2.06 -8.08 15.13
CA VAL A 146 -1.08 -8.61 16.09
C VAL A 146 0.33 -8.07 15.85
N VAL A 147 0.59 -7.45 14.69
CA VAL A 147 1.92 -6.99 14.30
C VAL A 147 2.14 -5.51 14.64
N THR A 148 3.41 -5.12 14.73
CA THR A 148 3.77 -3.71 14.88
C THR A 148 3.49 -2.95 13.59
N VAL A 149 2.88 -1.77 13.68
CA VAL A 149 2.52 -0.93 12.54
C VAL A 149 3.21 0.42 12.66
N TYR A 150 3.88 0.83 11.59
CA TYR A 150 4.42 2.15 11.34
C TYR A 150 3.72 2.75 10.13
N GLY A 151 3.00 3.82 10.33
CA GLY A 151 2.14 4.42 9.32
C GLY A 151 2.59 5.81 8.88
N GLN A 152 1.66 6.52 8.24
CA GLN A 152 1.85 7.89 7.78
C GLN A 152 2.34 8.82 8.90
N GLU A 153 1.87 8.61 10.13
CA GLU A 153 2.22 9.40 11.30
C GLU A 153 3.72 9.28 11.61
N ASP A 154 4.26 8.06 11.55
CA ASP A 154 5.69 7.82 11.77
C ASP A 154 6.53 8.38 10.63
N ILE A 155 6.06 8.21 9.38
CA ILE A 155 6.75 8.77 8.21
C ILE A 155 6.78 10.30 8.28
N ARG A 156 5.71 10.95 8.67
CA ARG A 156 5.68 12.42 8.88
C ARG A 156 6.65 12.85 9.98
N LYS A 157 6.75 12.08 11.05
CA LYS A 157 7.68 12.36 12.17
C LYS A 157 9.14 12.21 11.77
N HIS A 158 9.48 11.20 10.99
CA HIS A 158 10.86 10.83 10.66
C HIS A 158 11.31 11.29 9.26
N GLY A 159 10.39 11.61 8.35
CA GLY A 159 10.64 12.14 7.01
C GLY A 159 10.52 11.13 5.88
N SER A 160 10.78 9.84 6.11
CA SER A 160 10.68 8.78 5.09
C SER A 160 10.54 7.39 5.70
N LYS A 161 10.18 6.39 4.90
CA LYS A 161 10.19 4.96 5.30
C LYS A 161 11.60 4.54 5.76
N LEU A 162 12.66 4.95 5.04
CA LEU A 162 14.05 4.66 5.42
C LEU A 162 14.40 5.26 6.79
N ALA A 163 14.00 6.50 7.04
CA ALA A 163 14.25 7.16 8.32
C ALA A 163 13.52 6.48 9.50
N VAL A 164 12.31 5.94 9.26
CA VAL A 164 11.61 5.10 10.25
C VAL A 164 12.43 3.83 10.52
N ALA A 165 12.86 3.10 9.48
CA ALA A 165 13.68 1.90 9.62
C ALA A 165 14.99 2.17 10.39
N THR A 166 15.63 3.32 10.13
CA THR A 166 16.82 3.77 10.87
C THR A 166 16.51 4.00 12.34
N ALA A 167 15.44 4.71 12.66
CA ALA A 167 15.00 4.98 14.03
C ALA A 167 14.65 3.71 14.82
N GLN A 168 14.21 2.66 14.12
CA GLN A 168 13.93 1.34 14.69
C GLN A 168 15.17 0.44 14.76
N HIS A 169 16.35 0.93 14.38
CA HIS A 169 17.61 0.18 14.34
C HIS A 169 17.60 -1.05 13.41
N TRP A 170 16.67 -1.13 12.45
CA TRP A 170 16.58 -2.27 11.52
C TRP A 170 17.78 -2.35 10.57
N LEU A 171 18.45 -1.22 10.34
CA LEU A 171 19.65 -1.15 9.48
C LEU A 171 20.93 -1.65 10.17
N ASP A 172 20.86 -2.05 11.44
CA ASP A 172 21.99 -2.67 12.14
C ASP A 172 22.19 -4.10 11.65
N ARG A 173 23.09 -4.25 10.67
CA ARG A 173 23.43 -5.52 10.02
C ARG A 173 24.09 -6.54 10.96
N GLY A 174 24.62 -6.10 12.09
CA GLY A 174 25.16 -6.98 13.13
C GLY A 174 24.04 -7.64 13.93
N LYS A 175 22.88 -7.02 14.01
CA LYS A 175 21.74 -7.45 14.81
C LYS A 175 20.66 -8.13 13.97
N TYR A 176 20.29 -7.53 12.82
CA TYR A 176 19.15 -7.96 12.03
C TYR A 176 19.52 -8.44 10.63
N LEU A 177 18.85 -9.50 10.19
CA LEU A 177 18.61 -9.79 8.76
C LEU A 177 17.23 -9.23 8.42
N VAL A 178 17.18 -8.14 7.65
CA VAL A 178 15.93 -7.49 7.27
C VAL A 178 15.51 -7.89 5.86
N VAL A 179 14.26 -8.33 5.74
CA VAL A 179 13.57 -8.56 4.47
C VAL A 179 12.49 -7.48 4.36
N TYR A 180 12.55 -6.65 3.33
CA TYR A 180 11.53 -5.62 3.08
C TYR A 180 10.78 -5.92 1.79
N VAL A 181 9.45 -6.02 1.88
CA VAL A 181 8.55 -6.30 0.76
C VAL A 181 7.73 -5.06 0.44
N ASP A 182 7.85 -4.57 -0.78
CA ASP A 182 7.07 -3.43 -1.30
C ASP A 182 6.75 -3.68 -2.78
N ASP A 183 5.70 -3.07 -3.32
CA ASP A 183 5.28 -3.21 -4.71
C ASP A 183 5.67 -1.99 -5.57
N MET A 184 6.40 -1.04 -5.01
CA MET A 184 6.87 0.16 -5.71
C MET A 184 8.40 0.27 -5.64
N ASN A 185 9.06 0.31 -6.81
CA ASN A 185 10.50 0.51 -6.89
C ASN A 185 10.98 1.77 -6.19
N SER A 186 10.24 2.87 -6.32
CA SER A 186 10.56 4.14 -5.66
C SER A 186 10.59 4.04 -4.13
N HIS A 187 9.93 3.04 -3.55
CA HIS A 187 10.00 2.74 -2.12
C HIS A 187 11.16 1.81 -1.75
N LEU A 188 11.59 0.95 -2.68
CA LEU A 188 12.70 0.00 -2.48
C LEU A 188 14.06 0.63 -2.72
N GLU A 189 14.19 1.49 -3.76
CA GLU A 189 15.45 2.17 -4.13
C GLU A 189 16.19 2.82 -2.93
N PRO A 190 15.53 3.56 -2.01
CA PRO A 190 16.23 4.14 -0.85
C PRO A 190 16.83 3.10 0.10
N PHE A 191 16.37 1.86 0.05
CA PHE A 191 16.85 0.75 0.88
C PHE A 191 17.96 -0.07 0.21
N GLU A 192 18.24 0.17 -1.08
CA GLU A 192 19.31 -0.54 -1.78
C GLU A 192 20.66 -0.35 -1.08
N GLY A 193 21.33 -1.46 -0.78
CA GLY A 193 22.56 -1.45 -0.01
C GLY A 193 22.41 -1.21 1.49
N GLU A 194 21.24 -0.79 1.99
CA GLU A 194 21.00 -0.51 3.41
C GLU A 194 20.41 -1.72 4.13
N ILE A 195 19.49 -2.44 3.51
CA ILE A 195 18.92 -3.69 4.05
C ILE A 195 19.43 -4.92 3.28
N HIS A 196 19.20 -6.11 3.87
CA HIS A 196 19.74 -7.33 3.32
C HIS A 196 18.97 -7.84 2.10
N LEU A 197 17.64 -7.74 2.12
CA LEU A 197 16.79 -8.37 1.12
C LEU A 197 15.56 -7.48 0.80
N PRO A 198 15.70 -6.48 -0.09
CA PRO A 198 14.55 -5.80 -0.68
C PRO A 198 13.90 -6.73 -1.70
N LEU A 199 12.58 -6.97 -1.57
CA LEU A 199 11.79 -7.83 -2.45
C LEU A 199 10.67 -7.02 -3.09
N HIS A 200 10.65 -6.97 -4.41
CA HIS A 200 9.59 -6.32 -5.18
C HIS A 200 8.44 -7.30 -5.42
N ALA A 201 7.22 -6.91 -5.03
CA ALA A 201 6.00 -7.67 -5.22
C ALA A 201 5.39 -7.41 -6.60
N ASP A 202 5.19 -8.47 -7.40
CA ASP A 202 4.78 -8.36 -8.79
C ASP A 202 3.26 -8.19 -9.00
N TRP A 203 2.47 -8.27 -7.94
CA TRP A 203 1.00 -8.22 -8.01
C TRP A 203 0.38 -6.85 -7.65
N GLY A 204 1.18 -5.90 -7.17
CA GLY A 204 0.75 -4.57 -6.71
C GLY A 204 0.56 -3.55 -7.84
N TYR A 205 1.06 -2.33 -7.66
CA TYR A 205 0.86 -1.23 -8.58
C TYR A 205 1.92 -1.16 -9.68
N ASP A 206 3.19 -1.47 -9.36
CA ASP A 206 4.33 -1.38 -10.29
C ASP A 206 4.63 -2.75 -10.90
N ARG A 207 3.66 -3.27 -11.66
CA ARG A 207 3.71 -4.62 -12.25
C ARG A 207 4.69 -4.70 -13.42
N GLY A 208 5.29 -5.89 -13.57
CA GLY A 208 6.18 -6.18 -14.71
C GLY A 208 7.58 -5.61 -14.54
N THR A 209 7.94 -5.15 -13.35
CA THR A 209 9.30 -4.71 -13.03
C THR A 209 10.25 -5.90 -13.10
N PRO A 210 11.38 -5.79 -13.82
CA PRO A 210 12.38 -6.86 -13.89
C PRO A 210 12.88 -7.25 -12.50
N GLY A 211 12.87 -8.54 -12.18
CA GLY A 211 13.31 -9.06 -10.89
C GLY A 211 12.24 -9.09 -9.80
N SER A 212 11.01 -8.64 -10.09
CA SER A 212 9.89 -8.79 -9.16
C SER A 212 9.52 -10.25 -8.95
N LEU A 213 8.95 -10.55 -7.78
CA LEU A 213 8.65 -11.90 -7.32
C LEU A 213 7.14 -12.08 -7.11
N SER A 214 6.64 -13.27 -7.43
CA SER A 214 5.25 -13.64 -7.14
C SER A 214 5.01 -13.84 -5.64
N ALA A 215 3.75 -13.79 -5.22
CA ALA A 215 3.32 -14.03 -3.84
C ALA A 215 3.85 -15.34 -3.27
N ASN A 216 3.82 -16.42 -4.06
CA ASN A 216 4.33 -17.73 -3.66
C ASN A 216 5.86 -17.75 -3.47
N GLN A 217 6.61 -17.05 -4.33
CA GLN A 217 8.06 -16.96 -4.20
C GLN A 217 8.46 -16.20 -2.94
N ILE A 218 7.85 -15.04 -2.67
CA ILE A 218 8.11 -14.27 -1.45
C ILE A 218 7.71 -15.06 -0.21
N HIS A 219 6.54 -15.71 -0.22
CA HIS A 219 6.10 -16.56 0.90
C HIS A 219 7.10 -17.70 1.15
N THR A 220 7.62 -18.34 0.10
CA THR A 220 8.64 -19.41 0.23
C THR A 220 9.93 -18.87 0.86
N ILE A 221 10.40 -17.70 0.47
CA ILE A 221 11.58 -17.05 1.05
C ILE A 221 11.36 -16.81 2.56
N ILE A 222 10.22 -16.20 2.93
CA ILE A 222 9.88 -15.91 4.33
C ILE A 222 9.83 -17.19 5.15
N THR A 223 9.14 -18.21 4.68
CA THR A 223 9.00 -19.50 5.39
C THR A 223 10.36 -20.19 5.57
N SER A 224 11.20 -20.17 4.54
CA SER A 224 12.55 -20.75 4.61
C SER A 224 13.42 -20.05 5.65
N LEU A 225 13.38 -18.73 5.69
CA LEU A 225 14.14 -17.93 6.65
C LEU A 225 13.64 -18.15 8.09
N LEU A 226 12.32 -18.23 8.30
CA LEU A 226 11.75 -18.57 9.62
C LEU A 226 12.22 -19.95 10.10
N THR A 227 12.20 -20.94 9.22
CA THR A 227 12.66 -22.32 9.54
C THR A 227 14.14 -22.37 9.91
N ILE A 228 14.98 -21.55 9.29
CA ILE A 228 16.40 -21.45 9.64
C ILE A 228 16.56 -20.82 11.03
N ALA A 229 15.83 -19.73 11.31
CA ALA A 229 15.90 -19.01 12.56
C ALA A 229 15.39 -19.79 13.79
N GLU A 230 14.60 -20.84 13.59
CA GLU A 230 14.12 -21.73 14.67
C GLU A 230 15.14 -22.83 15.05
N ARG A 231 16.19 -22.99 14.23
CA ARG A 231 17.23 -24.03 14.45
C ARG A 231 18.47 -23.50 15.14
N ASP A 232 18.65 -22.21 15.18
CA ASP A 232 19.75 -21.50 15.85
C ASP A 232 19.35 -21.09 17.28
#